data_aa7973e33088c27e1eca0ba3fe5edd83
#
_entry.id   aa7973e33088c27e1eca0ba3fe5edd83
#
_cell.length_a   1.000
_cell.length_b   1.000
_cell.length_c   1.000
_cell.angle_alpha   90.00
_cell.angle_beta   90.00
_cell.angle_gamma   90.00
#
_symmetry.space_group_name_H-M   'P 1'
#
loop_
_entity.id
_entity.type
_entity.pdbx_description
1 polymer ?
#
loop_
_entity_poly.entity_id
_entity_poly.type
_entity_poly.pdbx_seq_one_letter_code
_entity_poly.pdbx_strand_id
1 'polypeptide(L)'
;MDRSDMMHVMYDKKGPKVAENFAKRGFEAYYCPTKEEALQKALALIPADHVVSWGGSVSINEIGLRPYVLEHYQVIDRDAAASPEERVELMRKALLCDTFIMGTNAATEDGQLYNIDGNGNRVAALVYGPKQVVVIVGMNKVAPTLEDAVVRARTVAAPINKQRFAAPTPCIVTGMCADCNSEGSICNQFVRTRRCSPAGRIKIILVGENLGF
;
A
#
# COMPACT_ATOMS: atom_id res chain seq x y z
N MET A 1 -28.55 -3.01 13.08
CA MET A 1 -27.32 -3.09 12.26
C MET A 1 -27.10 -1.72 11.63
N ASP A 2 -26.07 -1.05 12.01
CA ASP A 2 -25.73 0.25 11.43
C ASP A 2 -25.00 0.10 10.09
N ARG A 3 -24.59 1.23 9.46
CA ARG A 3 -23.90 1.21 8.16
C ARG A 3 -22.56 0.49 8.25
N SER A 4 -21.84 0.66 9.35
CA SER A 4 -20.52 0.02 9.55
C SER A 4 -20.68 -1.48 9.64
N ASP A 5 -21.65 -1.97 10.44
CA ASP A 5 -21.94 -3.40 10.56
C ASP A 5 -22.29 -4.04 9.22
N MET A 6 -23.12 -3.36 8.40
CA MET A 6 -23.47 -3.86 7.07
C MET A 6 -22.26 -3.95 6.13
N MET A 7 -21.34 -2.98 6.21
CA MET A 7 -20.10 -3.00 5.44
C MET A 7 -19.18 -4.14 5.88
N HIS A 8 -19.03 -4.38 7.19
CA HIS A 8 -18.25 -5.51 7.71
C HIS A 8 -18.79 -6.84 7.22
N VAL A 9 -20.10 -7.06 7.34
CA VAL A 9 -20.75 -8.30 6.82
C VAL A 9 -20.47 -8.51 5.33
N MET A 10 -20.49 -7.44 4.52
CA MET A 10 -20.16 -7.52 3.10
C MET A 10 -18.67 -7.85 2.89
N TYR A 11 -17.77 -7.22 3.65
CA TYR A 11 -16.33 -7.44 3.55
C TYR A 11 -15.95 -8.86 3.97
N ASP A 12 -16.56 -9.43 5.02
CA ASP A 12 -16.34 -10.81 5.48
C ASP A 12 -16.73 -11.84 4.42
N LYS A 13 -17.73 -11.53 3.58
CA LYS A 13 -18.11 -12.39 2.45
C LYS A 13 -17.19 -12.22 1.24
N LYS A 14 -16.77 -11.00 0.96
CA LYS A 14 -15.99 -10.63 -0.24
C LYS A 14 -14.51 -10.86 -0.05
N GLY A 15 -13.95 -10.49 1.11
CA GLY A 15 -12.52 -10.48 1.37
C GLY A 15 -11.82 -11.83 1.14
N PRO A 16 -12.33 -12.95 1.67
CA PRO A 16 -11.74 -14.27 1.40
C PRO A 16 -11.67 -14.62 -0.08
N LYS A 17 -12.70 -14.28 -0.87
CA LYS A 17 -12.73 -14.54 -2.32
C LYS A 17 -11.69 -13.71 -3.06
N VAL A 18 -11.50 -12.45 -2.66
CA VAL A 18 -10.47 -11.57 -3.22
C VAL A 18 -9.08 -12.12 -2.87
N ALA A 19 -8.85 -12.59 -1.64
CA ALA A 19 -7.60 -13.22 -1.24
C ALA A 19 -7.29 -14.46 -2.11
N GLU A 20 -8.27 -15.33 -2.35
CA GLU A 20 -8.11 -16.48 -3.26
C GLU A 20 -7.73 -16.03 -4.69
N ASN A 21 -8.29 -14.95 -5.19
CA ASN A 21 -7.98 -14.44 -6.52
C ASN A 21 -6.55 -13.87 -6.60
N PHE A 22 -6.07 -13.22 -5.54
CA PHE A 22 -4.64 -12.86 -5.43
C PHE A 22 -3.74 -14.10 -5.41
N ALA A 23 -4.11 -15.13 -4.65
CA ALA A 23 -3.35 -16.38 -4.57
C ALA A 23 -3.23 -17.08 -5.95
N LYS A 24 -4.29 -17.10 -6.75
CA LYS A 24 -4.26 -17.61 -8.14
C LYS A 24 -3.27 -16.86 -9.04
N ARG A 25 -2.91 -15.62 -8.66
CA ARG A 25 -1.92 -14.81 -9.37
C ARG A 25 -0.52 -14.88 -8.75
N GLY A 26 -0.28 -15.83 -7.85
CA GLY A 26 1.02 -16.08 -7.22
C GLY A 26 1.35 -15.17 -6.05
N PHE A 27 0.44 -14.32 -5.59
CA PHE A 27 0.60 -13.61 -4.33
C PHE A 27 0.35 -14.56 -3.16
N GLU A 28 0.99 -14.31 -2.03
CA GLU A 28 0.59 -14.90 -0.77
C GLU A 28 -0.44 -13.97 -0.13
N ALA A 29 -1.71 -14.40 -0.02
CA ALA A 29 -2.80 -13.47 0.30
C ALA A 29 -3.68 -13.98 1.44
N TYR A 30 -4.10 -13.04 2.29
CA TYR A 30 -4.88 -13.28 3.50
C TYR A 30 -6.00 -12.26 3.62
N TYR A 31 -7.09 -12.66 4.26
CA TYR A 31 -8.14 -11.76 4.75
C TYR A 31 -8.14 -11.76 6.28
N CYS A 32 -8.14 -10.58 6.85
CA CYS A 32 -8.24 -10.34 8.29
C CYS A 32 -9.45 -9.43 8.53
N PRO A 33 -10.47 -9.86 9.28
CA PRO A 33 -11.65 -9.06 9.60
C PRO A 33 -11.34 -7.71 10.23
N THR A 34 -10.31 -7.63 11.11
CA THR A 34 -9.98 -6.44 11.89
C THR A 34 -8.54 -5.98 11.68
N LYS A 35 -8.27 -4.74 12.08
CA LYS A 35 -6.92 -4.14 12.11
C LYS A 35 -5.98 -4.91 13.00
N GLU A 36 -6.46 -5.36 14.15
CA GLU A 36 -5.70 -6.11 15.15
C GLU A 36 -5.24 -7.45 14.59
N GLU A 37 -6.13 -8.18 13.92
CA GLU A 37 -5.79 -9.43 13.25
C GLU A 37 -4.81 -9.19 12.09
N ALA A 38 -4.98 -8.10 11.35
CA ALA A 38 -4.08 -7.72 10.28
C ALA A 38 -2.67 -7.39 10.79
N LEU A 39 -2.56 -6.71 11.94
CA LEU A 39 -1.28 -6.46 12.61
C LEU A 39 -0.60 -7.78 12.99
N GLN A 40 -1.31 -8.67 13.69
CA GLN A 40 -0.77 -9.97 14.11
C GLN A 40 -0.34 -10.81 12.90
N LYS A 41 -1.13 -10.81 11.82
CA LYS A 41 -0.76 -11.49 10.57
C LYS A 41 0.49 -10.87 9.95
N ALA A 42 0.60 -9.55 9.88
CA ALA A 42 1.76 -8.88 9.32
C ALA A 42 3.04 -9.22 10.11
N LEU A 43 2.97 -9.19 11.44
CA LEU A 43 4.09 -9.53 12.32
C LEU A 43 4.52 -11.00 12.15
N ALA A 44 3.56 -11.92 12.02
CA ALA A 44 3.86 -13.33 11.77
C ALA A 44 4.54 -13.60 10.41
N LEU A 45 4.42 -12.68 9.45
CA LEU A 45 5.02 -12.77 8.12
C LEU A 45 6.41 -12.12 8.02
N ILE A 46 6.81 -11.33 9.02
CA ILE A 46 8.09 -10.61 9.05
C ILE A 46 9.04 -11.33 10.01
N PRO A 47 10.07 -12.05 9.52
CA PRO A 47 11.07 -12.65 10.39
C PRO A 47 11.76 -11.62 11.29
N ALA A 48 12.06 -12.00 12.52
CA ALA A 48 12.59 -11.09 13.55
C ALA A 48 13.99 -10.53 13.22
N ASP A 49 14.75 -11.23 12.39
CA ASP A 49 16.11 -10.87 11.93
C ASP A 49 16.10 -10.01 10.64
N HIS A 50 14.92 -9.73 10.08
CA HIS A 50 14.84 -8.93 8.85
C HIS A 50 15.10 -7.45 9.10
N VAL A 51 15.83 -6.83 8.19
CA VAL A 51 15.88 -5.37 8.04
C VAL A 51 14.62 -4.90 7.32
N VAL A 52 13.86 -4.00 7.95
CA VAL A 52 12.57 -3.54 7.44
C VAL A 52 12.64 -2.10 6.96
N SER A 53 11.94 -1.81 5.86
CA SER A 53 11.70 -0.45 5.39
C SER A 53 10.27 -0.28 4.89
N TRP A 54 9.86 0.95 4.54
CA TRP A 54 8.47 1.22 4.15
C TRP A 54 8.29 2.30 3.11
N GLY A 55 7.15 2.21 2.42
CA GLY A 55 6.57 3.28 1.63
C GLY A 55 5.70 4.22 2.48
N GLY A 56 5.47 5.45 2.00
CA GLY A 56 4.51 6.35 2.63
C GLY A 56 3.09 5.75 2.54
N SER A 57 2.55 5.28 3.67
CA SER A 57 1.26 4.62 3.72
C SER A 57 0.54 4.92 5.04
N VAL A 58 -0.67 5.46 4.94
CA VAL A 58 -1.54 5.65 6.11
C VAL A 58 -2.02 4.31 6.65
N SER A 59 -2.32 3.35 5.77
CA SER A 59 -2.82 2.03 6.18
C SER A 59 -1.89 1.26 7.10
N ILE A 60 -0.55 1.33 6.89
CA ILE A 60 0.41 0.65 7.79
C ILE A 60 0.50 1.32 9.16
N ASN A 61 0.19 2.63 9.24
CA ASN A 61 0.12 3.35 10.51
C ASN A 61 -1.18 3.02 11.26
N GLU A 62 -2.31 2.98 10.55
CA GLU A 62 -3.64 2.74 11.14
C GLU A 62 -3.78 1.35 11.76
N ILE A 63 -3.08 0.34 11.23
CA ILE A 63 -3.02 -0.99 11.86
C ILE A 63 -1.92 -1.10 12.93
N GLY A 64 -1.15 -0.03 13.21
CA GLY A 64 -0.07 -0.04 14.19
C GLY A 64 1.23 -0.73 13.73
N LEU A 65 1.33 -1.16 12.47
CA LEU A 65 2.48 -1.93 11.99
C LEU A 65 3.77 -1.11 11.96
N ARG A 66 3.73 0.14 11.44
CA ARG A 66 4.94 0.98 11.39
C ARG A 66 5.48 1.32 12.79
N PRO A 67 4.66 1.79 13.76
CA PRO A 67 5.14 2.00 15.13
C PRO A 67 5.81 0.77 15.72
N TYR A 68 5.20 -0.40 15.59
CA TYR A 68 5.75 -1.65 16.09
C TYR A 68 7.11 -1.99 15.46
N VAL A 69 7.22 -1.85 14.13
CA VAL A 69 8.45 -2.12 13.39
C VAL A 69 9.58 -1.18 13.81
N LEU A 70 9.29 0.10 14.05
CA LEU A 70 10.27 1.08 14.53
C LEU A 70 10.86 0.71 15.90
N GLU A 71 10.07 0.08 16.75
CA GLU A 71 10.48 -0.29 18.12
C GLU A 71 11.22 -1.63 18.18
N HIS A 72 10.89 -2.59 17.29
CA HIS A 72 11.28 -3.99 17.46
C HIS A 72 12.18 -4.56 16.36
N TYR A 73 12.42 -3.82 15.27
CA TYR A 73 13.21 -4.30 14.13
C TYR A 73 14.39 -3.39 13.80
N GLN A 74 15.39 -3.94 13.12
CA GLN A 74 16.35 -3.11 12.41
C GLN A 74 15.66 -2.45 11.21
N VAL A 75 15.78 -1.12 11.08
CA VAL A 75 15.04 -0.38 10.06
C VAL A 75 15.93 0.51 9.21
N ILE A 76 15.52 0.69 7.96
CA ILE A 76 15.98 1.77 7.09
C ILE A 76 14.86 2.82 7.06
N ASP A 77 14.98 3.83 7.93
CA ASP A 77 13.95 4.87 8.07
C ASP A 77 14.32 6.13 7.26
N ARG A 78 13.67 6.29 6.11
CA ARG A 78 13.82 7.48 5.28
C ARG A 78 13.18 8.74 5.89
N ASP A 79 12.27 8.56 6.83
CA ASP A 79 11.55 9.68 7.46
C ASP A 79 12.38 10.30 8.61
N ALA A 80 13.44 9.62 9.06
CA ALA A 80 14.44 10.12 10.02
C ALA A 80 15.63 10.83 9.34
N ALA A 81 15.63 10.97 8.00
CA ALA A 81 16.71 11.63 7.27
C ALA A 81 16.89 13.10 7.69
N ALA A 82 18.13 13.53 7.90
CA ALA A 82 18.47 14.90 8.27
C ALA A 82 18.45 15.88 7.07
N SER A 83 18.52 15.36 5.83
CA SER A 83 18.47 16.17 4.61
C SER A 83 17.68 15.49 3.49
N PRO A 84 17.23 16.25 2.46
CA PRO A 84 16.62 15.69 1.25
C PRO A 84 17.52 14.68 0.53
N GLU A 85 18.81 14.93 0.47
CA GLU A 85 19.81 14.07 -0.17
C GLU A 85 19.94 12.74 0.57
N GLU A 86 20.06 12.80 1.89
CA GLU A 86 20.07 11.60 2.73
C GLU A 86 18.79 10.80 2.59
N ARG A 87 17.63 11.49 2.53
CA ARG A 87 16.33 10.83 2.28
C ARG A 87 16.33 10.04 0.97
N VAL A 88 16.92 10.59 -0.10
CA VAL A 88 17.04 9.88 -1.38
C VAL A 88 17.92 8.64 -1.24
N GLU A 89 19.06 8.74 -0.54
CA GLU A 89 19.97 7.60 -0.32
C GLU A 89 19.31 6.52 0.55
N LEU A 90 18.54 6.89 1.58
CA LEU A 90 17.78 5.92 2.38
C LEU A 90 16.70 5.23 1.57
N MET A 91 16.01 5.94 0.65
CA MET A 91 15.06 5.32 -0.28
C MET A 91 15.73 4.33 -1.24
N ARG A 92 16.98 4.59 -1.70
CA ARG A 92 17.76 3.64 -2.50
C ARG A 92 18.19 2.42 -1.69
N LYS A 93 18.69 2.63 -0.47
CA LYS A 93 19.06 1.55 0.46
C LYS A 93 17.86 0.67 0.81
N ALA A 94 16.66 1.24 0.92
CA ALA A 94 15.43 0.51 1.18
C ALA A 94 15.10 -0.55 0.11
N LEU A 95 15.62 -0.43 -1.10
CA LEU A 95 15.46 -1.46 -2.14
C LEU A 95 16.25 -2.74 -1.83
N LEU A 96 17.19 -2.68 -0.91
CA LEU A 96 18.01 -3.81 -0.47
C LEU A 96 17.59 -4.36 0.90
N CYS A 97 16.51 -3.86 1.50
CA CYS A 97 15.99 -4.40 2.76
C CYS A 97 15.42 -5.82 2.57
N ASP A 98 15.25 -6.54 3.67
CA ASP A 98 14.67 -7.87 3.63
C ASP A 98 13.15 -7.83 3.45
N THR A 99 12.47 -6.99 4.24
CA THR A 99 11.02 -6.77 4.15
C THR A 99 10.69 -5.32 3.89
N PHE A 100 9.88 -5.07 2.85
CA PHE A 100 9.32 -3.74 2.60
C PHE A 100 7.82 -3.75 2.90
N ILE A 101 7.37 -2.85 3.80
CA ILE A 101 5.95 -2.74 4.13
C ILE A 101 5.31 -1.53 3.46
N MET A 102 4.12 -1.70 2.91
CA MET A 102 3.42 -0.64 2.17
C MET A 102 1.90 -0.83 2.13
N GLY A 103 1.20 0.21 1.68
CA GLY A 103 -0.17 0.11 1.19
C GLY A 103 -0.23 0.14 -0.33
N THR A 104 -1.44 0.05 -0.88
CA THR A 104 -1.72 0.25 -2.31
C THR A 104 -2.72 1.38 -2.52
N ASN A 105 -2.75 1.97 -3.72
CA ASN A 105 -3.76 2.96 -4.07
C ASN A 105 -5.10 2.30 -4.46
N ALA A 106 -5.05 1.14 -5.12
CA ALA A 106 -6.20 0.31 -5.38
C ALA A 106 -5.80 -1.16 -5.56
N ALA A 107 -6.75 -2.05 -5.30
CA ALA A 107 -6.70 -3.46 -5.62
C ALA A 107 -7.94 -3.83 -6.43
N THR A 108 -7.91 -4.96 -7.16
CA THR A 108 -9.07 -5.44 -7.90
C THR A 108 -9.64 -6.71 -7.30
N GLU A 109 -10.92 -6.97 -7.52
CA GLU A 109 -11.56 -8.21 -7.07
C GLU A 109 -10.92 -9.45 -7.68
N ASP A 110 -10.39 -9.36 -8.90
CA ASP A 110 -9.68 -10.43 -9.57
C ASP A 110 -8.20 -10.58 -9.17
N GLY A 111 -7.74 -9.81 -8.17
CA GLY A 111 -6.44 -9.99 -7.52
C GLY A 111 -5.27 -9.28 -8.19
N GLN A 112 -5.40 -8.02 -8.55
CA GLN A 112 -4.34 -7.17 -9.06
C GLN A 112 -4.14 -5.94 -8.19
N LEU A 113 -2.94 -5.34 -8.23
CA LEU A 113 -2.65 -4.07 -7.58
C LEU A 113 -2.50 -2.96 -8.61
N TYR A 114 -2.96 -1.76 -8.25
CA TYR A 114 -2.72 -0.55 -9.01
C TYR A 114 -2.18 0.54 -8.12
N ASN A 115 -1.03 1.10 -8.50
CA ASN A 115 -0.30 2.09 -7.71
C ASN A 115 0.08 3.30 -8.55
N ILE A 116 -0.08 4.49 -7.94
CA ILE A 116 0.43 5.76 -8.42
C ILE A 116 1.56 6.19 -7.49
N ASP A 117 2.71 6.59 -8.05
CA ASP A 117 3.88 6.98 -7.26
C ASP A 117 4.52 8.24 -7.82
N GLY A 118 5.07 9.09 -6.94
CA GLY A 118 5.75 10.33 -7.30
C GLY A 118 7.22 10.09 -7.64
N ASN A 119 7.98 9.48 -6.73
CA ASN A 119 9.41 9.24 -6.91
C ASN A 119 9.72 7.87 -7.54
N GLY A 120 8.75 6.95 -7.54
CA GLY A 120 8.95 5.59 -8.02
C GLY A 120 9.57 4.64 -7.00
N ASN A 121 10.05 5.12 -5.85
CA ASN A 121 10.75 4.30 -4.86
C ASN A 121 9.90 3.19 -4.26
N ARG A 122 8.62 3.46 -3.95
CA ARG A 122 7.68 2.46 -3.40
C ARG A 122 7.32 1.41 -4.45
N VAL A 123 7.04 1.83 -5.67
CA VAL A 123 6.71 0.88 -6.74
C VAL A 123 7.96 0.12 -7.23
N ALA A 124 9.16 0.70 -7.16
CA ALA A 124 10.41 -0.03 -7.41
C ALA A 124 10.59 -1.17 -6.39
N ALA A 125 10.39 -0.91 -5.09
CA ALA A 125 10.41 -1.94 -4.06
C ALA A 125 9.34 -3.03 -4.27
N LEU A 126 8.14 -2.64 -4.71
CA LEU A 126 7.07 -3.59 -5.05
C LEU A 126 7.46 -4.49 -6.22
N VAL A 127 8.00 -3.90 -7.31
CA VAL A 127 8.33 -4.62 -8.55
C VAL A 127 9.57 -5.47 -8.36
N TYR A 128 10.63 -4.91 -7.76
CA TYR A 128 11.91 -5.57 -7.54
C TYR A 128 12.64 -4.97 -6.33
N GLY A 129 13.61 -5.68 -5.76
CA GLY A 129 14.50 -5.23 -4.69
C GLY A 129 14.35 -6.07 -3.43
N PRO A 130 13.47 -5.72 -2.48
CA PRO A 130 13.31 -6.44 -1.22
C PRO A 130 13.02 -7.94 -1.40
N LYS A 131 13.53 -8.77 -0.47
CA LYS A 131 13.27 -10.22 -0.48
C LYS A 131 11.78 -10.52 -0.40
N GLN A 132 11.03 -9.73 0.36
CA GLN A 132 9.57 -9.76 0.40
C GLN A 132 8.95 -8.38 0.54
N VAL A 133 7.69 -8.25 0.11
CA VAL A 133 6.87 -7.04 0.29
C VAL A 133 5.57 -7.42 0.97
N VAL A 134 5.23 -6.74 2.08
CA VAL A 134 3.95 -6.89 2.77
C VAL A 134 3.07 -5.68 2.45
N VAL A 135 1.93 -5.94 1.82
CA VAL A 135 0.98 -4.91 1.35
C VAL A 135 -0.29 -4.96 2.18
N ILE A 136 -0.58 -3.88 2.90
CA ILE A 136 -1.81 -3.73 3.68
C ILE A 136 -2.87 -3.04 2.85
N VAL A 137 -4.03 -3.68 2.72
CA VAL A 137 -5.13 -3.26 1.83
C VAL A 137 -6.45 -3.24 2.60
N GLY A 138 -6.95 -2.05 2.96
CA GLY A 138 -8.33 -1.94 3.43
C GLY A 138 -9.32 -2.31 2.33
N MET A 139 -10.42 -2.97 2.68
CA MET A 139 -11.44 -3.41 1.71
C MET A 139 -12.08 -2.25 0.94
N ASN A 140 -12.02 -1.01 1.47
CA ASN A 140 -12.40 0.22 0.76
C ASN A 140 -11.57 0.49 -0.50
N LYS A 141 -10.42 -0.19 -0.69
CA LYS A 141 -9.54 -0.04 -1.84
C LYS A 141 -9.76 -1.09 -2.92
N VAL A 142 -10.63 -2.06 -2.67
CA VAL A 142 -10.92 -3.14 -3.61
C VAL A 142 -12.01 -2.70 -4.59
N ALA A 143 -11.61 -2.52 -5.83
CA ALA A 143 -12.48 -2.13 -6.97
C ALA A 143 -12.91 -3.36 -7.77
N PRO A 144 -14.09 -3.33 -8.42
CA PRO A 144 -14.58 -4.45 -9.22
C PRO A 144 -13.65 -4.84 -10.37
N THR A 145 -13.18 -3.86 -11.13
CA THR A 145 -12.35 -4.03 -12.33
C THR A 145 -11.03 -3.28 -12.24
N LEU A 146 -10.14 -3.49 -13.19
CA LEU A 146 -8.91 -2.72 -13.31
C LEU A 146 -9.20 -1.25 -13.66
N GLU A 147 -10.17 -1.01 -14.53
CA GLU A 147 -10.62 0.32 -14.94
C GLU A 147 -11.12 1.11 -13.72
N ASP A 148 -11.93 0.49 -12.86
CA ASP A 148 -12.41 1.08 -11.62
C ASP A 148 -11.26 1.35 -10.64
N ALA A 149 -10.27 0.45 -10.57
CA ALA A 149 -9.07 0.63 -9.74
C ALA A 149 -8.24 1.83 -10.22
N VAL A 150 -8.08 2.02 -11.53
CA VAL A 150 -7.43 3.19 -12.13
C VAL A 150 -8.19 4.47 -11.77
N VAL A 151 -9.51 4.48 -11.97
CA VAL A 151 -10.37 5.63 -11.62
C VAL A 151 -10.24 5.95 -10.14
N ARG A 152 -10.39 4.95 -9.25
CA ARG A 152 -10.24 5.13 -7.81
C ARG A 152 -8.87 5.73 -7.42
N ALA A 153 -7.80 5.17 -7.97
CA ALA A 153 -6.45 5.63 -7.64
C ALA A 153 -6.23 7.09 -8.06
N ARG A 154 -6.75 7.50 -9.22
CA ARG A 154 -6.62 8.85 -9.77
C ARG A 154 -7.55 9.87 -9.11
N THR A 155 -8.80 9.49 -8.82
CA THR A 155 -9.84 10.43 -8.39
C THR A 155 -10.04 10.48 -6.89
N VAL A 156 -9.62 9.45 -6.16
CA VAL A 156 -9.76 9.36 -4.70
C VAL A 156 -8.38 9.35 -4.03
N ALA A 157 -7.58 8.32 -4.26
CA ALA A 157 -6.35 8.12 -3.49
C ALA A 157 -5.30 9.21 -3.74
N ALA A 158 -5.04 9.59 -5.00
CA ALA A 158 -4.03 10.58 -5.33
C ALA A 158 -4.42 12.01 -4.87
N PRO A 159 -5.64 12.52 -5.10
CA PRO A 159 -6.05 13.83 -4.60
C PRO A 159 -6.00 13.93 -3.08
N ILE A 160 -6.46 12.91 -2.35
CA ILE A 160 -6.40 12.90 -0.89
C ILE A 160 -4.94 12.86 -0.41
N ASN A 161 -4.12 11.97 -0.96
CA ASN A 161 -2.71 11.88 -0.59
C ASN A 161 -1.95 13.18 -0.89
N LYS A 162 -2.31 13.88 -1.96
CA LYS A 162 -1.66 15.13 -2.35
C LYS A 162 -1.87 16.26 -1.34
N GLN A 163 -2.96 16.24 -0.54
CA GLN A 163 -3.20 17.22 0.52
C GLN A 163 -2.09 17.25 1.59
N ARG A 164 -1.24 16.25 1.65
CA ARG A 164 -0.09 16.17 2.58
C ARG A 164 1.12 16.97 2.12
N PHE A 165 1.11 17.52 0.90
CA PHE A 165 2.27 18.16 0.28
C PHE A 165 1.94 19.58 -0.15
N ALA A 166 2.81 20.54 0.18
CA ALA A 166 2.56 21.96 -0.06
C ALA A 166 2.66 22.40 -1.53
N ALA A 167 3.36 21.64 -2.38
CA ALA A 167 3.56 22.03 -3.78
C ALA A 167 2.22 22.08 -4.54
N PRO A 168 1.90 23.18 -5.25
CA PRO A 168 0.58 23.40 -5.85
C PRO A 168 0.29 22.42 -7.00
N THR A 169 -0.93 21.90 -7.01
CA THR A 169 -1.51 21.12 -8.11
C THR A 169 -3.00 21.40 -8.19
N PRO A 170 -3.67 21.18 -9.34
CA PRO A 170 -5.12 21.40 -9.45
C PRO A 170 -5.94 20.68 -8.37
N CYS A 171 -5.57 19.45 -8.00
CA CYS A 171 -6.32 18.67 -7.00
C CYS A 171 -6.17 19.19 -5.56
N ILE A 172 -5.14 19.97 -5.22
CA ILE A 172 -5.08 20.67 -3.93
C ILE A 172 -6.15 21.77 -3.90
N VAL A 173 -6.35 22.47 -5.02
CA VAL A 173 -7.27 23.63 -5.09
C VAL A 173 -8.71 23.17 -5.23
N THR A 174 -8.97 22.18 -6.08
CA THR A 174 -10.33 21.79 -6.47
C THR A 174 -10.82 20.51 -5.79
N GLY A 175 -9.93 19.73 -5.17
CA GLY A 175 -10.21 18.36 -4.69
C GLY A 175 -10.32 17.33 -5.83
N MET A 176 -10.23 17.73 -7.10
CA MET A 176 -10.46 16.86 -8.25
C MET A 176 -9.18 16.64 -9.06
N CYS A 177 -9.01 15.41 -9.59
CA CYS A 177 -7.94 15.09 -10.53
C CYS A 177 -8.20 15.77 -11.89
N ALA A 178 -7.22 16.55 -12.36
CA ALA A 178 -7.23 17.22 -13.67
C ALA A 178 -6.21 16.62 -14.65
N ASP A 179 -5.65 15.43 -14.36
CA ASP A 179 -4.62 14.78 -15.18
C ASP A 179 -3.43 15.71 -15.50
N CYS A 180 -2.95 16.41 -14.49
CA CYS A 180 -2.00 17.51 -14.64
C CYS A 180 -0.54 17.04 -14.83
N ASN A 181 0.24 17.87 -15.53
CA ASN A 181 1.71 17.82 -15.62
C ASN A 181 2.38 18.86 -14.71
N SER A 182 1.76 19.19 -13.56
CA SER A 182 2.33 20.16 -12.62
C SER A 182 3.65 19.65 -12.05
N GLU A 183 4.64 20.54 -11.85
CA GLU A 183 5.94 20.21 -11.26
C GLU A 183 5.79 19.55 -9.87
N GLY A 184 4.81 19.98 -9.10
CA GLY A 184 4.48 19.39 -7.81
C GLY A 184 3.68 18.08 -7.86
N SER A 185 3.48 17.45 -9.04
CA SER A 185 2.72 16.21 -9.18
C SER A 185 3.34 15.07 -8.38
N ILE A 186 2.49 14.25 -7.76
CA ILE A 186 2.86 12.97 -7.16
C ILE A 186 2.41 11.77 -8.01
N CYS A 187 1.98 12.03 -9.26
CA CYS A 187 1.38 11.05 -10.15
C CYS A 187 2.30 10.79 -11.36
N ASN A 188 3.59 10.45 -11.10
CA ASN A 188 4.58 10.32 -12.15
C ASN A 188 4.73 8.87 -12.67
N GLN A 189 4.40 7.87 -11.86
CA GLN A 189 4.41 6.47 -12.25
C GLN A 189 3.05 5.84 -12.00
N PHE A 190 2.55 5.09 -12.99
CA PHE A 190 1.33 4.32 -12.95
C PHE A 190 1.70 2.84 -13.13
N VAL A 191 1.62 2.06 -12.05
CA VAL A 191 2.11 0.68 -12.04
C VAL A 191 0.98 -0.30 -11.72
N ARG A 192 0.68 -1.16 -12.70
CA ARG A 192 -0.17 -2.32 -12.52
C ARG A 192 0.70 -3.53 -12.16
N THR A 193 0.42 -4.18 -11.05
CA THR A 193 1.03 -5.48 -10.70
C THR A 193 0.00 -6.57 -10.92
N ARG A 194 0.13 -7.27 -12.06
CA ARG A 194 -0.85 -8.26 -12.53
C ARG A 194 -0.73 -9.59 -11.81
N ARG A 195 0.51 -10.00 -11.48
CA ARG A 195 0.82 -11.25 -10.76
C ARG A 195 2.14 -11.11 -10.03
N CYS A 196 2.35 -11.96 -9.03
CA CYS A 196 3.60 -12.05 -8.30
C CYS A 196 4.53 -13.11 -8.91
N SER A 197 5.80 -12.74 -9.15
CA SER A 197 6.88 -13.64 -9.54
C SER A 197 8.19 -13.14 -8.91
N PRO A 198 8.97 -13.97 -8.19
CA PRO A 198 8.62 -15.33 -7.79
C PRO A 198 7.36 -15.37 -6.91
N ALA A 199 6.67 -16.51 -6.92
CA ALA A 199 5.45 -16.67 -6.15
C ALA A 199 5.72 -16.47 -4.64
N GLY A 200 4.77 -15.83 -3.94
CA GLY A 200 4.85 -15.55 -2.51
C GLY A 200 5.75 -14.38 -2.11
N ARG A 201 6.54 -13.76 -3.02
CA ARG A 201 7.38 -12.61 -2.67
C ARG A 201 6.53 -11.41 -2.21
N ILE A 202 5.38 -11.20 -2.82
CA ILE A 202 4.44 -10.13 -2.42
C ILE A 202 3.32 -10.79 -1.60
N LYS A 203 3.18 -10.33 -0.36
CA LYS A 203 2.18 -10.78 0.59
C LYS A 203 1.09 -9.73 0.73
N ILE A 204 -0.16 -10.11 0.54
CA ILE A 204 -1.32 -9.22 0.58
C ILE A 204 -2.12 -9.52 1.86
N ILE A 205 -2.34 -8.50 2.66
CA ILE A 205 -3.26 -8.57 3.81
C ILE A 205 -4.44 -7.65 3.52
N LEU A 206 -5.56 -8.26 3.14
CA LEU A 206 -6.85 -7.58 3.01
C LEU A 206 -7.45 -7.42 4.39
N VAL A 207 -7.89 -6.22 4.72
CA VAL A 207 -8.45 -5.89 6.04
C VAL A 207 -9.92 -5.52 5.89
N GLY A 208 -10.79 -6.17 6.68
CA GLY A 208 -12.25 -6.00 6.68
C GLY A 208 -12.74 -4.62 7.14
N GLU A 209 -11.85 -3.63 7.12
CA GLU A 209 -12.11 -2.25 7.51
C GLU A 209 -11.65 -1.26 6.44
N ASN A 210 -12.11 -0.02 6.57
CA ASN A 210 -11.62 1.09 5.75
C ASN A 210 -10.25 1.55 6.27
N LEU A 211 -9.24 1.53 5.42
CA LEU A 211 -7.87 1.94 5.74
C LEU A 211 -7.31 2.92 4.71
N GLY A 212 -6.74 4.01 5.20
CA GLY A 212 -6.11 5.04 4.38
C GLY A 212 -7.02 5.58 3.28
N PHE A 213 -6.42 5.89 2.13
CA PHE A 213 -7.13 6.58 1.04
C PHE A 213 -7.45 5.66 -0.11
#